data_74221b0910c38cfd61220b8a43c0faa8
#
_entry.id   74221b0910c38cfd61220b8a43c0faa8
#
_cell.length_a   1.000
_cell.length_b   1.000
_cell.length_c   1.000
_cell.angle_alpha   90.00
_cell.angle_beta   90.00
_cell.angle_gamma   90.00
#
_symmetry.space_group_name_H-M   'P 1'
#
loop_
_entity.id
_entity.type
_entity.pdbx_description
1 polymer ?
#
loop_
_entity_poly.entity_id
_entity_poly.type
_entity_poly.pdbx_seq_one_letter_code
_entity_poly.pdbx_strand_id
1 'polypeptide(L)'
;MDNFANIGKAVLLQSLGLQKNYSEITESTIEVTDYNTTACSSCKYCSIIRSFNPESDAYKAAIESCATCPHRVTTTEKTYKKVYHNERNRYGYKPMLKSMAIKLLLLFHFYHPDQFGVINEISYKECADMLNCNPRTIHNNLDILSAYGYISYSKNSAHSFSVCLNDYESYYLPASKGGRGYIVMSYNLLKQIINIGNLMSLRIHLRELVELDTLNLKGAFTAVNKTFHDIRRSLPAYCKPCIIRSCMKGDSGIFNITYKDNAVRFEILEQFESKKQKSELHNSYISMFTGFISEFNQTVANVNTNSYMPDEYASFFDLSDKNYPADMTGSYCMIHIKDYEIEDIAQLSMQYSYDKVIDALSSIYKDYYMREK
;
A
#
# COMPACT_ATOMS: atom_id res chain seq x y z
N MET A 1 11.73 -0.22 18.00
CA MET A 1 11.33 -0.83 16.72
C MET A 1 10.25 -1.86 16.96
N ASP A 2 9.26 -1.87 16.08
CA ASP A 2 8.14 -2.77 16.17
C ASP A 2 8.50 -4.20 15.74
N ASN A 3 7.81 -5.18 16.32
CA ASN A 3 7.98 -6.58 15.92
C ASN A 3 7.38 -6.89 14.54
N PHE A 4 6.41 -6.07 14.11
CA PHE A 4 5.71 -6.17 12.84
C PHE A 4 5.54 -4.80 12.21
N ALA A 5 5.46 -4.77 10.88
CA ALA A 5 5.16 -3.55 10.12
C ALA A 5 4.19 -3.84 8.98
N ASN A 6 3.35 -2.86 8.66
CA ASN A 6 2.47 -2.86 7.51
C ASN A 6 3.15 -2.16 6.33
N ILE A 7 3.39 -2.87 5.25
CA ILE A 7 4.11 -2.36 4.08
C ILE A 7 3.18 -2.32 2.88
N GLY A 8 2.93 -1.13 2.35
CA GLY A 8 2.02 -0.94 1.22
C GLY A 8 2.46 -1.71 -0.03
N LYS A 9 1.57 -2.55 -0.58
CA LYS A 9 1.84 -3.35 -1.77
C LYS A 9 2.17 -2.48 -2.98
N ALA A 10 1.48 -1.35 -3.16
CA ALA A 10 1.73 -0.45 -4.28
C ALA A 10 3.14 0.16 -4.22
N VAL A 11 3.51 0.71 -3.06
CA VAL A 11 4.84 1.31 -2.82
C VAL A 11 5.94 0.28 -3.00
N LEU A 12 5.74 -0.94 -2.48
CA LEU A 12 6.69 -2.02 -2.62
C LEU A 12 6.88 -2.40 -4.09
N LEU A 13 5.81 -2.66 -4.84
CA LEU A 13 5.90 -3.01 -6.27
C LEU A 13 6.53 -1.89 -7.12
N GLN A 14 6.22 -0.63 -6.83
CA GLN A 14 6.87 0.52 -7.47
C GLN A 14 8.38 0.53 -7.20
N SER A 15 8.80 0.32 -5.96
CA SER A 15 10.20 0.30 -5.56
C SER A 15 11.01 -0.79 -6.29
N LEU A 16 10.38 -1.91 -6.58
CA LEU A 16 10.96 -3.02 -7.35
C LEU A 16 10.99 -2.73 -8.86
N GLY A 17 10.29 -1.72 -9.34
CA GLY A 17 10.07 -1.46 -10.77
C GLY A 17 9.07 -2.43 -11.41
N LEU A 18 8.31 -3.15 -10.59
CA LEU A 18 7.31 -4.12 -11.00
C LEU A 18 5.95 -3.45 -11.00
N GLN A 19 5.35 -3.36 -12.17
CA GLN A 19 4.06 -2.71 -12.32
C GLN A 19 3.11 -3.65 -13.06
N LYS A 20 1.89 -3.69 -12.58
CA LYS A 20 0.85 -4.49 -13.19
C LYS A 20 0.09 -3.64 -14.21
N ASN A 21 0.14 -4.05 -15.47
CA ASN A 21 -0.75 -3.50 -16.47
C ASN A 21 -2.16 -4.05 -16.26
N TYR A 22 -3.15 -3.21 -16.33
CA TYR A 22 -4.56 -3.62 -16.34
C TYR A 22 -5.28 -2.98 -17.52
N SER A 23 -6.40 -3.54 -17.89
CA SER A 23 -7.26 -2.99 -18.92
C SER A 23 -8.66 -2.81 -18.38
N GLU A 24 -9.28 -1.73 -18.75
CA GLU A 24 -10.70 -1.48 -18.51
C GLU A 24 -11.41 -1.28 -19.83
N ILE A 25 -12.69 -1.59 -19.86
CA ILE A 25 -13.55 -1.31 -21.01
C ILE A 25 -14.19 0.05 -20.74
N THR A 26 -13.82 1.03 -21.57
CA THR A 26 -14.42 2.35 -21.51
C THR A 26 -15.57 2.40 -22.52
N GLU A 27 -16.75 2.69 -22.03
CA GLU A 27 -17.91 2.96 -22.86
C GLU A 27 -17.85 4.43 -23.32
N SER A 28 -17.99 4.64 -24.60
CA SER A 28 -18.15 5.96 -25.20
C SER A 28 -19.28 5.94 -26.18
N THR A 29 -20.00 7.03 -26.27
CA THR A 29 -21.04 7.23 -27.30
C THR A 29 -20.43 7.98 -28.46
N ILE A 30 -20.63 7.47 -29.64
CA ILE A 30 -20.28 8.15 -30.91
C ILE A 30 -21.55 8.44 -31.70
N GLU A 31 -21.57 9.59 -32.33
CA GLU A 31 -22.63 9.89 -33.31
C GLU A 31 -22.26 9.25 -34.63
N VAL A 32 -23.12 8.37 -35.12
CA VAL A 32 -22.96 7.69 -36.38
C VAL A 32 -24.06 8.18 -37.33
N THR A 33 -23.71 8.45 -38.58
CA THR A 33 -24.69 8.85 -39.57
C THR A 33 -25.53 7.64 -39.97
N ASP A 34 -26.87 7.76 -39.85
CA ASP A 34 -27.80 6.74 -40.35
C ASP A 34 -27.99 6.89 -41.87
N TYR A 35 -27.40 5.97 -42.58
CA TYR A 35 -27.49 5.92 -44.04
C TYR A 35 -28.76 5.20 -44.57
N ASN A 36 -29.66 4.74 -43.71
CA ASN A 36 -30.84 3.98 -44.06
C ASN A 36 -32.10 4.88 -44.26
N THR A 37 -31.91 6.18 -44.18
CA THR A 37 -33.00 7.14 -44.40
C THR A 37 -33.42 7.18 -45.87
N THR A 38 -34.67 7.58 -46.13
CA THR A 38 -35.19 7.74 -47.50
C THR A 38 -34.39 8.73 -48.35
N ALA A 39 -33.86 9.80 -47.73
CA ALA A 39 -32.99 10.76 -48.39
C ALA A 39 -31.62 10.16 -48.80
N CYS A 40 -31.09 9.21 -48.04
CA CYS A 40 -29.84 8.53 -48.32
C CYS A 40 -29.98 7.41 -49.36
N SER A 41 -31.16 6.84 -49.53
CA SER A 41 -31.38 5.72 -50.45
C SER A 41 -31.15 6.07 -51.91
N SER A 42 -31.41 7.31 -52.31
CA SER A 42 -31.20 7.83 -53.70
C SER A 42 -29.95 8.72 -53.83
N CYS A 43 -29.15 8.89 -52.75
CA CYS A 43 -28.01 9.77 -52.74
C CYS A 43 -26.74 9.12 -53.34
N LYS A 44 -26.14 9.79 -54.33
CA LYS A 44 -24.89 9.32 -54.97
C LYS A 44 -23.72 9.17 -53.97
N TYR A 45 -23.62 10.03 -52.98
CA TYR A 45 -22.58 9.94 -51.97
C TYR A 45 -22.77 8.74 -51.04
N CYS A 46 -24.02 8.45 -50.68
CA CYS A 46 -24.34 7.28 -49.89
C CYS A 46 -24.00 5.96 -50.63
N SER A 47 -24.19 5.90 -51.94
CA SER A 47 -23.82 4.73 -52.75
C SER A 47 -22.30 4.51 -52.77
N ILE A 48 -21.51 5.60 -52.81
CA ILE A 48 -20.05 5.55 -52.76
C ILE A 48 -19.59 5.06 -51.35
N ILE A 49 -20.19 5.58 -50.28
CA ILE A 49 -19.88 5.16 -48.93
C ILE A 49 -20.20 3.69 -48.68
N ARG A 50 -21.33 3.23 -49.22
CA ARG A 50 -21.72 1.81 -49.12
C ARG A 50 -20.79 0.87 -49.91
N SER A 51 -20.12 1.36 -50.98
CA SER A 51 -19.15 0.55 -51.73
C SER A 51 -17.87 0.26 -50.95
N PHE A 52 -17.65 0.95 -49.84
CA PHE A 52 -16.60 0.75 -48.82
C PHE A 52 -15.18 0.61 -49.38
N ASN A 53 -14.68 1.69 -49.99
CA ASN A 53 -13.27 1.82 -50.32
C ASN A 53 -12.67 3.05 -49.60
N PRO A 54 -12.26 2.90 -48.30
CA PRO A 54 -11.87 4.02 -47.44
C PRO A 54 -10.62 4.77 -47.92
N GLU A 55 -9.80 4.17 -48.76
CA GLU A 55 -8.58 4.80 -49.29
C GLU A 55 -8.82 5.63 -50.56
N SER A 56 -9.96 5.50 -51.19
CA SER A 56 -10.28 6.26 -52.41
C SER A 56 -10.60 7.72 -52.07
N ASP A 57 -10.13 8.65 -52.93
CA ASP A 57 -10.45 10.08 -52.79
C ASP A 57 -11.97 10.33 -52.95
N ALA A 58 -12.66 9.51 -53.74
CA ALA A 58 -14.09 9.57 -53.89
C ALA A 58 -14.83 9.25 -52.57
N TYR A 59 -14.33 8.28 -51.79
CA TYR A 59 -14.90 7.93 -50.47
C TYR A 59 -14.69 9.08 -49.46
N LYS A 60 -13.48 9.67 -49.41
CA LYS A 60 -13.18 10.80 -48.51
C LYS A 60 -14.08 12.00 -48.86
N ALA A 61 -14.20 12.37 -50.13
CA ALA A 61 -15.07 13.46 -50.59
C ALA A 61 -16.55 13.18 -50.28
N ALA A 62 -16.98 11.91 -50.36
CA ALA A 62 -18.36 11.53 -50.05
C ALA A 62 -18.63 11.66 -48.53
N ILE A 63 -17.68 11.28 -47.67
CA ILE A 63 -17.79 11.45 -46.21
C ILE A 63 -17.88 12.93 -45.82
N GLU A 64 -17.03 13.80 -46.42
CA GLU A 64 -17.07 15.25 -46.20
C GLU A 64 -18.39 15.86 -46.61
N SER A 65 -18.91 15.44 -47.79
CA SER A 65 -20.21 15.89 -48.31
C SER A 65 -21.39 15.44 -47.44
N CYS A 66 -21.30 14.22 -46.86
CA CYS A 66 -22.29 13.74 -45.89
C CYS A 66 -22.23 14.46 -44.56
N ALA A 67 -21.06 14.88 -44.10
CA ALA A 67 -20.89 15.59 -42.82
C ALA A 67 -21.64 16.93 -42.82
N THR A 68 -21.73 17.59 -43.96
CA THR A 68 -22.43 18.89 -44.16
C THR A 68 -23.83 18.77 -44.74
N CYS A 69 -24.35 17.55 -44.92
CA CYS A 69 -25.63 17.32 -45.54
C CYS A 69 -26.82 17.80 -44.68
N PRO A 70 -27.74 18.63 -45.18
CA PRO A 70 -28.91 19.11 -44.42
C PRO A 70 -29.91 17.99 -44.08
N HIS A 71 -29.87 16.85 -44.77
CA HIS A 71 -30.72 15.69 -44.52
C HIS A 71 -30.02 14.61 -43.68
N ARG A 72 -28.85 14.95 -43.08
CA ARG A 72 -28.13 14.01 -42.24
C ARG A 72 -28.90 13.71 -40.96
N VAL A 73 -29.18 12.42 -40.77
CA VAL A 73 -29.72 11.91 -39.51
C VAL A 73 -28.58 11.20 -38.78
N THR A 74 -28.37 11.54 -37.52
CA THR A 74 -27.37 10.90 -36.68
C THR A 74 -28.05 10.05 -35.61
N THR A 75 -27.53 8.87 -35.40
CA THR A 75 -27.90 7.99 -34.29
C THR A 75 -26.72 7.85 -33.36
N THR A 76 -26.98 7.68 -32.07
CA THR A 76 -25.94 7.50 -31.06
C THR A 76 -25.68 6.03 -30.88
N GLU A 77 -24.48 5.59 -31.20
CA GLU A 77 -24.03 4.22 -30.94
C GLU A 77 -23.08 4.16 -29.78
N LYS A 78 -23.24 3.12 -28.96
CA LYS A 78 -22.32 2.83 -27.89
C LYS A 78 -21.12 2.05 -28.41
N THR A 79 -19.94 2.60 -28.25
CA THR A 79 -18.70 1.93 -28.59
C THR A 79 -17.93 1.56 -27.33
N TYR A 80 -17.36 0.38 -27.36
CA TYR A 80 -16.56 -0.15 -26.23
C TYR A 80 -15.11 -0.22 -26.66
N LYS A 81 -14.27 0.57 -25.99
CA LYS A 81 -12.82 0.58 -26.23
C LYS A 81 -12.11 -0.04 -25.06
N LYS A 82 -11.26 -1.05 -25.32
CA LYS A 82 -10.37 -1.59 -24.32
C LYS A 82 -9.17 -0.65 -24.15
N VAL A 83 -9.11 0.04 -23.01
CA VAL A 83 -8.01 0.94 -22.67
C VAL A 83 -7.06 0.19 -21.76
N TYR A 84 -5.77 0.16 -22.15
CA TYR A 84 -4.71 -0.43 -21.32
C TYR A 84 -4.07 0.65 -20.48
N HIS A 85 -4.12 0.46 -19.17
CA HIS A 85 -3.48 1.35 -18.22
C HIS A 85 -2.22 0.68 -17.67
N ASN A 86 -1.14 1.43 -17.66
CA ASN A 86 0.02 1.11 -16.86
C ASN A 86 -0.16 1.76 -15.48
N GLU A 87 0.05 1.03 -14.40
CA GLU A 87 -0.05 1.57 -13.04
C GLU A 87 0.82 2.81 -12.82
N ARG A 88 1.90 2.95 -13.58
CA ARG A 88 2.70 4.17 -13.61
C ARG A 88 1.86 5.42 -13.87
N ASN A 89 0.91 5.33 -14.80
CA ASN A 89 0.11 6.49 -15.19
C ASN A 89 -1.01 6.80 -14.19
N ARG A 90 -1.47 5.78 -13.44
CA ARG A 90 -2.57 5.95 -12.48
C ARG A 90 -2.14 6.48 -11.13
N TYR A 91 -0.97 6.02 -10.62
CA TYR A 91 -0.48 6.34 -9.26
C TYR A 91 0.78 7.22 -9.26
N GLY A 92 1.12 7.79 -10.42
CA GLY A 92 2.39 8.47 -10.59
C GLY A 92 3.54 7.49 -10.82
N TYR A 93 4.55 7.95 -11.52
CA TYR A 93 5.77 7.18 -11.77
C TYR A 93 6.78 7.46 -10.68
N LYS A 94 7.10 6.42 -9.90
CA LYS A 94 8.27 6.44 -9.02
C LYS A 94 9.38 5.60 -9.63
N PRO A 95 10.61 6.11 -9.74
CA PRO A 95 11.73 5.33 -10.25
C PRO A 95 12.00 4.11 -9.37
N MET A 96 12.42 2.99 -9.98
CA MET A 96 12.80 1.80 -9.24
C MET A 96 14.04 2.05 -8.38
N LEU A 97 14.07 1.41 -7.21
CA LEU A 97 15.14 1.59 -6.24
C LEU A 97 16.26 0.54 -6.40
N LYS A 98 17.43 0.87 -5.90
CA LYS A 98 18.54 -0.08 -5.68
C LYS A 98 18.37 -0.80 -4.35
N SER A 99 19.13 -1.89 -4.15
CA SER A 99 19.00 -2.78 -3.00
C SER A 99 19.00 -2.04 -1.65
N MET A 100 19.96 -1.15 -1.42
CA MET A 100 20.08 -0.45 -0.14
C MET A 100 18.90 0.50 0.11
N ALA A 101 18.43 1.21 -0.92
CA ALA A 101 17.26 2.09 -0.80
C ALA A 101 15.97 1.29 -0.52
N ILE A 102 15.80 0.10 -1.13
CA ILE A 102 14.67 -0.79 -0.81
C ILE A 102 14.72 -1.21 0.65
N LYS A 103 15.87 -1.68 1.12
CA LYS A 103 16.06 -2.13 2.51
C LYS A 103 15.83 -1.01 3.51
N LEU A 104 16.33 0.19 3.22
CA LEU A 104 16.13 1.37 4.07
C LEU A 104 14.65 1.78 4.10
N LEU A 105 13.96 1.76 2.96
CA LEU A 105 12.52 2.04 2.88
C LEU A 105 11.72 1.04 3.71
N LEU A 106 12.04 -0.27 3.62
CA LEU A 106 11.41 -1.29 4.45
C LEU A 106 11.67 -1.07 5.93
N LEU A 107 12.92 -0.74 6.29
CA LEU A 107 13.33 -0.51 7.67
C LEU A 107 12.52 0.62 8.33
N PHE A 108 12.21 1.70 7.61
CA PHE A 108 11.44 2.82 8.15
C PHE A 108 10.06 2.40 8.66
N HIS A 109 9.41 1.42 8.03
CA HIS A 109 8.10 0.94 8.50
C HIS A 109 8.15 0.29 9.89
N PHE A 110 9.34 -0.08 10.39
CA PHE A 110 9.53 -0.66 11.72
C PHE A 110 9.88 0.37 12.81
N TYR A 111 9.97 1.65 12.45
CA TYR A 111 10.19 2.74 13.41
C TYR A 111 8.90 3.38 13.93
N HIS A 112 7.81 2.63 13.89
CA HIS A 112 6.50 3.07 14.37
C HIS A 112 6.04 4.39 13.72
N PRO A 113 5.75 4.38 12.40
CA PRO A 113 5.19 5.55 11.74
C PRO A 113 3.80 5.85 12.31
N ASP A 114 3.51 7.12 12.57
CA ASP A 114 2.20 7.57 13.01
C ASP A 114 1.12 7.35 11.91
N GLN A 115 -0.11 7.77 12.19
CA GLN A 115 -1.22 7.62 11.24
C GLN A 115 -1.00 8.29 9.88
N PHE A 116 -0.09 9.26 9.78
CA PHE A 116 0.29 9.96 8.56
C PHE A 116 1.58 9.43 7.92
N GLY A 117 2.21 8.44 8.55
CA GLY A 117 3.48 7.88 8.12
C GLY A 117 4.70 8.66 8.58
N VAL A 118 4.55 9.55 9.58
CA VAL A 118 5.65 10.33 10.12
C VAL A 118 6.39 9.55 11.21
N ILE A 119 7.71 9.58 11.13
CA ILE A 119 8.62 8.96 12.09
C ILE A 119 9.56 10.05 12.57
N ASN A 120 9.53 10.30 13.86
CA ASN A 120 10.37 11.32 14.48
C ASN A 120 11.67 10.70 14.98
N GLU A 121 12.75 11.45 14.83
CA GLU A 121 14.05 11.21 15.49
C GLU A 121 14.68 9.83 15.25
N ILE A 122 15.00 9.53 13.99
CA ILE A 122 15.76 8.33 13.61
C ILE A 122 17.26 8.62 13.62
N SER A 123 18.06 7.73 14.21
CA SER A 123 19.52 7.83 14.22
C SER A 123 20.11 7.30 12.91
N TYR A 124 21.02 8.10 12.29
CA TYR A 124 21.80 7.62 11.12
C TYR A 124 22.65 6.40 11.46
N LYS A 125 23.25 6.38 12.67
CA LYS A 125 24.09 5.27 13.13
C LYS A 125 23.27 4.00 13.31
N GLU A 126 22.13 4.09 13.94
CA GLU A 126 21.23 2.95 14.15
C GLU A 126 20.80 2.32 12.82
N CYS A 127 20.33 3.13 11.85
CA CYS A 127 20.01 2.63 10.51
C CYS A 127 21.21 1.98 9.82
N ALA A 128 22.41 2.56 9.97
CA ALA A 128 23.62 2.04 9.37
C ALA A 128 24.03 0.69 9.96
N ASP A 129 23.95 0.56 11.29
CA ASP A 129 24.24 -0.67 12.03
C ASP A 129 23.22 -1.78 11.62
N MET A 130 21.93 -1.45 11.55
CA MET A 130 20.87 -2.37 11.13
C MET A 130 21.04 -2.89 9.71
N LEU A 131 21.46 -2.02 8.80
CA LEU A 131 21.67 -2.37 7.38
C LEU A 131 23.09 -2.82 7.08
N ASN A 132 23.95 -2.92 8.09
CA ASN A 132 25.37 -3.26 7.97
C ASN A 132 26.08 -2.42 6.91
N CYS A 133 25.97 -1.10 7.02
CA CYS A 133 26.55 -0.15 6.08
C CYS A 133 27.11 1.10 6.79
N ASN A 134 27.74 1.99 6.00
CA ASN A 134 28.26 3.25 6.53
C ASN A 134 27.12 4.31 6.65
N PRO A 135 27.12 5.18 7.68
CA PRO A 135 26.15 6.28 7.79
C PRO A 135 26.06 7.17 6.54
N ARG A 136 27.17 7.38 5.82
CA ARG A 136 27.15 8.09 4.53
C ARG A 136 26.27 7.40 3.48
N THR A 137 26.18 6.07 3.54
CA THR A 137 25.31 5.30 2.65
C THR A 137 23.84 5.59 2.99
N ILE A 138 23.50 5.78 4.27
CA ILE A 138 22.15 6.18 4.69
C ILE A 138 21.81 7.56 4.11
N HIS A 139 22.68 8.56 4.28
CA HIS A 139 22.47 9.90 3.72
C HIS A 139 22.18 9.85 2.20
N ASN A 140 23.04 9.17 1.43
CA ASN A 140 22.87 9.07 -0.02
C ASN A 140 21.53 8.39 -0.40
N ASN A 141 21.10 7.40 0.37
CA ASN A 141 19.84 6.71 0.08
C ASN A 141 18.62 7.50 0.53
N LEU A 142 18.70 8.31 1.58
CA LEU A 142 17.67 9.28 1.94
C LEU A 142 17.43 10.29 0.80
N ASP A 143 18.50 10.85 0.25
CA ASP A 143 18.41 11.79 -0.88
C ASP A 143 17.75 11.12 -2.09
N ILE A 144 18.10 9.86 -2.40
CA ILE A 144 17.48 9.09 -3.49
C ILE A 144 16.01 8.82 -3.22
N LEU A 145 15.66 8.37 -2.02
CA LEU A 145 14.27 8.07 -1.64
C LEU A 145 13.40 9.31 -1.70
N SER A 146 13.92 10.46 -1.26
CA SER A 146 13.23 11.74 -1.31
C SER A 146 13.10 12.25 -2.75
N ALA A 147 14.18 12.26 -3.54
CA ALA A 147 14.15 12.67 -4.94
C ALA A 147 13.20 11.82 -5.80
N TYR A 148 13.00 10.55 -5.43
CA TYR A 148 12.10 9.62 -6.13
C TYR A 148 10.68 9.64 -5.55
N GLY A 149 10.42 10.46 -4.53
CA GLY A 149 9.10 10.65 -3.95
C GLY A 149 8.58 9.49 -3.09
N TYR A 150 9.47 8.61 -2.59
CA TYR A 150 9.09 7.55 -1.65
C TYR A 150 8.93 8.07 -0.23
N ILE A 151 9.74 9.03 0.14
CA ILE A 151 9.71 9.68 1.46
C ILE A 151 9.88 11.19 1.31
N SER A 152 9.49 11.89 2.35
CA SER A 152 9.98 13.24 2.66
C SER A 152 10.81 13.14 3.92
N TYR A 153 11.92 13.87 4.04
CA TYR A 153 12.73 13.83 5.26
C TYR A 153 13.28 15.19 5.62
N SER A 154 13.54 15.38 6.89
CA SER A 154 14.21 16.56 7.43
C SER A 154 15.36 16.15 8.37
N LYS A 155 16.43 16.93 8.37
CA LYS A 155 17.54 16.74 9.30
C LYS A 155 17.19 17.42 10.63
N ASN A 156 17.20 16.68 11.72
CA ASN A 156 16.98 17.23 13.08
C ASN A 156 18.29 17.66 13.71
N SER A 157 19.36 16.89 13.48
CA SER A 157 20.71 17.15 13.98
C SER A 157 21.77 16.54 13.07
N ALA A 158 23.04 16.63 13.45
CA ALA A 158 24.13 15.93 12.77
C ALA A 158 23.98 14.38 12.87
N HIS A 159 23.20 13.88 13.83
CA HIS A 159 23.12 12.47 14.16
C HIS A 159 21.72 11.87 13.93
N SER A 160 20.68 12.70 13.76
CA SER A 160 19.29 12.29 13.65
C SER A 160 18.51 13.02 12.55
N PHE A 161 17.45 12.40 12.09
CA PHE A 161 16.54 12.89 11.07
C PHE A 161 15.12 12.38 11.32
N SER A 162 14.13 13.05 10.74
CA SER A 162 12.75 12.62 10.71
C SER A 162 12.35 12.23 9.29
N VAL A 163 11.45 11.27 9.14
CA VAL A 163 10.97 10.77 7.86
C VAL A 163 9.45 10.77 7.84
N CYS A 164 8.87 11.14 6.71
CA CYS A 164 7.48 10.89 6.38
C CYS A 164 7.42 9.91 5.21
N LEU A 165 6.75 8.78 5.39
CA LEU A 165 6.48 7.80 4.34
C LEU A 165 5.39 8.34 3.41
N ASN A 166 5.73 8.65 2.18
CA ASN A 166 4.76 9.18 1.23
C ASN A 166 3.72 8.11 0.86
N ASP A 167 2.47 8.52 0.70
CA ASP A 167 1.33 7.64 0.37
C ASP A 167 0.99 6.59 1.47
N TYR A 168 1.48 6.75 2.71
CA TYR A 168 1.24 5.79 3.80
C TYR A 168 -0.24 5.53 4.06
N GLU A 169 -1.07 6.57 4.05
CA GLU A 169 -2.53 6.43 4.21
C GLU A 169 -3.17 5.52 3.15
N SER A 170 -2.57 5.44 1.95
CA SER A 170 -3.09 4.62 0.86
C SER A 170 -3.07 3.12 1.17
N TYR A 171 -2.28 2.68 2.15
CA TYR A 171 -2.19 1.28 2.58
C TYR A 171 -3.51 0.77 3.12
N TYR A 172 -4.25 1.65 3.78
CA TYR A 172 -5.51 1.36 4.49
C TYR A 172 -6.75 1.75 3.69
N LEU A 173 -6.59 2.36 2.52
CA LEU A 173 -7.73 2.70 1.68
C LEU A 173 -8.36 1.45 1.06
N PRO A 174 -9.70 1.41 0.94
CA PRO A 174 -10.37 0.35 0.21
C PRO A 174 -10.05 0.40 -1.29
N ALA A 175 -10.14 -0.74 -1.97
CA ALA A 175 -9.85 -0.86 -3.40
C ALA A 175 -10.69 0.11 -4.26
N SER A 176 -11.93 0.42 -3.86
CA SER A 176 -12.80 1.41 -4.51
C SER A 176 -12.22 2.83 -4.52
N LYS A 177 -11.40 3.17 -3.52
CA LYS A 177 -10.69 4.45 -3.41
C LYS A 177 -9.25 4.38 -3.93
N GLY A 178 -8.88 3.31 -4.62
CA GLY A 178 -7.55 3.13 -5.20
C GLY A 178 -6.53 2.47 -4.27
N GLY A 179 -6.91 2.08 -3.07
CA GLY A 179 -6.07 1.32 -2.16
C GLY A 179 -5.71 -0.06 -2.70
N ARG A 180 -4.52 -0.53 -2.36
CA ARG A 180 -4.01 -1.85 -2.75
C ARG A 180 -3.75 -2.77 -1.57
N GLY A 181 -3.98 -2.26 -0.38
CA GLY A 181 -3.65 -2.92 0.85
C GLY A 181 -2.15 -3.01 1.12
N TYR A 182 -1.82 -3.74 2.13
CA TYR A 182 -0.46 -3.93 2.62
C TYR A 182 -0.15 -5.42 2.81
N ILE A 183 1.13 -5.73 2.97
CA ILE A 183 1.60 -7.00 3.53
C ILE A 183 2.03 -6.75 4.98
N VAL A 184 1.78 -7.71 5.84
CA VAL A 184 2.35 -7.73 7.19
C VAL A 184 3.72 -8.38 7.11
N MET A 185 4.73 -7.73 7.67
CA MET A 185 6.10 -8.20 7.70
C MET A 185 6.61 -8.22 9.13
N SER A 186 7.07 -9.36 9.62
CA SER A 186 7.74 -9.44 10.92
C SER A 186 9.17 -8.93 10.82
N TYR A 187 9.72 -8.49 11.96
CA TYR A 187 11.10 -8.07 12.06
C TYR A 187 12.09 -9.19 11.68
N ASN A 188 11.75 -10.44 11.97
CA ASN A 188 12.55 -11.60 11.55
C ASN A 188 12.56 -11.75 10.01
N LEU A 189 11.43 -11.53 9.34
CA LEU A 189 11.38 -11.52 7.87
C LEU A 189 12.21 -10.36 7.29
N LEU A 190 12.15 -9.17 7.91
CA LEU A 190 12.98 -8.04 7.50
C LEU A 190 14.48 -8.39 7.59
N LYS A 191 14.93 -9.04 8.66
CA LYS A 191 16.34 -9.49 8.81
C LYS A 191 16.76 -10.41 7.67
N GLN A 192 15.91 -11.38 7.28
CA GLN A 192 16.20 -12.25 6.15
C GLN A 192 16.31 -11.45 4.83
N ILE A 193 15.42 -10.49 4.62
CA ILE A 193 15.43 -9.62 3.44
C ILE A 193 16.70 -8.75 3.41
N ILE A 194 17.13 -8.20 4.54
CA ILE A 194 18.38 -7.41 4.66
C ILE A 194 19.59 -8.25 4.28
N ASN A 195 19.61 -9.54 4.61
CA ASN A 195 20.71 -10.44 4.28
C ASN A 195 20.79 -10.83 2.79
N ILE A 196 19.74 -10.58 2.00
CA ILE A 196 19.81 -10.82 0.55
C ILE A 196 20.77 -9.82 -0.10
N GLY A 197 21.94 -10.29 -0.53
CA GLY A 197 22.98 -9.42 -1.13
C GLY A 197 22.68 -9.01 -2.58
N ASN A 198 22.01 -9.86 -3.34
CA ASN A 198 21.77 -9.65 -4.77
C ASN A 198 20.43 -8.92 -5.01
N LEU A 199 20.47 -7.79 -5.76
CA LEU A 199 19.28 -6.99 -6.06
C LEU A 199 18.20 -7.78 -6.83
N MET A 200 18.58 -8.68 -7.75
CA MET A 200 17.60 -9.47 -8.51
C MET A 200 16.91 -10.50 -7.61
N SER A 201 17.69 -11.17 -6.75
CA SER A 201 17.14 -12.05 -5.73
C SER A 201 16.18 -11.30 -4.81
N LEU A 202 16.58 -10.13 -4.31
CA LEU A 202 15.72 -9.27 -3.49
C LEU A 202 14.40 -8.94 -4.19
N ARG A 203 14.44 -8.54 -5.46
CA ARG A 203 13.23 -8.24 -6.24
C ARG A 203 12.32 -9.44 -6.42
N ILE A 204 12.88 -10.60 -6.72
CA ILE A 204 12.11 -11.84 -6.88
C ILE A 204 11.43 -12.17 -5.56
N HIS A 205 12.16 -12.22 -4.45
CA HIS A 205 11.61 -12.61 -3.15
C HIS A 205 10.51 -11.66 -2.68
N LEU A 206 10.73 -10.36 -2.74
CA LEU A 206 9.73 -9.37 -2.34
C LEU A 206 8.48 -9.42 -3.21
N ARG A 207 8.65 -9.67 -4.50
CA ARG A 207 7.51 -9.83 -5.40
C ARG A 207 6.68 -11.06 -5.06
N GLU A 208 7.34 -12.21 -4.88
CA GLU A 208 6.64 -13.45 -4.57
C GLU A 208 5.92 -13.38 -3.22
N LEU A 209 6.48 -12.64 -2.23
CA LEU A 209 5.78 -12.32 -0.97
C LEU A 209 4.47 -11.54 -1.22
N VAL A 210 4.51 -10.49 -2.04
CA VAL A 210 3.30 -9.70 -2.39
C VAL A 210 2.29 -10.56 -3.13
N GLU A 211 2.75 -11.43 -4.02
CA GLU A 211 1.85 -12.29 -4.80
C GLU A 211 1.17 -13.34 -3.92
N LEU A 212 1.92 -14.01 -3.04
CA LEU A 212 1.37 -14.95 -2.08
C LEU A 212 0.35 -14.30 -1.16
N ASP A 213 0.65 -13.12 -0.60
CA ASP A 213 -0.34 -12.40 0.22
C ASP A 213 -1.59 -12.01 -0.58
N THR A 214 -1.44 -11.71 -1.87
CA THR A 214 -2.58 -11.39 -2.73
C THR A 214 -3.42 -12.62 -3.07
N LEU A 215 -2.78 -13.78 -3.24
CA LEU A 215 -3.47 -15.06 -3.46
C LEU A 215 -4.19 -15.53 -2.18
N ASN A 216 -3.61 -15.28 -1.01
CA ASN A 216 -4.19 -15.62 0.29
C ASN A 216 -5.50 -14.89 0.60
N LEU A 217 -5.81 -13.80 -0.10
CA LEU A 217 -7.14 -13.18 -0.07
C LEU A 217 -8.23 -14.07 -0.70
N LYS A 218 -7.84 -15.04 -1.53
CA LYS A 218 -8.73 -15.97 -2.25
C LYS A 218 -8.72 -17.38 -1.69
N GLY A 219 -7.80 -17.72 -0.78
CA GLY A 219 -7.64 -19.05 -0.20
C GLY A 219 -6.30 -19.19 0.53
N ALA A 220 -6.07 -20.31 1.20
CA ALA A 220 -4.83 -20.58 1.90
C ALA A 220 -3.76 -21.12 0.92
N PHE A 221 -2.91 -20.24 0.40
CA PHE A 221 -1.81 -20.60 -0.49
C PHE A 221 -0.47 -20.41 0.21
N THR A 222 0.30 -21.50 0.32
CA THR A 222 1.65 -21.50 0.89
C THR A 222 2.73 -21.49 -0.18
N ALA A 223 2.35 -21.71 -1.44
CA ALA A 223 3.27 -21.78 -2.55
C ALA A 223 2.72 -21.16 -3.83
N VAL A 224 3.62 -20.63 -4.64
CA VAL A 224 3.32 -20.12 -5.99
C VAL A 224 4.21 -20.80 -7.02
N ASN A 225 3.61 -21.20 -8.15
CA ASN A 225 4.34 -21.76 -9.28
C ASN A 225 4.48 -20.72 -10.37
N LYS A 226 5.70 -20.52 -10.86
CA LYS A 226 6.05 -19.55 -11.91
C LYS A 226 6.84 -20.20 -13.01
N THR A 227 6.54 -19.84 -14.25
CA THR A 227 7.45 -20.16 -15.34
C THR A 227 8.66 -19.21 -15.33
N PHE A 228 9.78 -19.62 -15.88
CA PHE A 228 10.93 -18.71 -16.08
C PHE A 228 10.57 -17.48 -16.91
N HIS A 229 9.61 -17.62 -17.82
CA HIS A 229 9.10 -16.52 -18.62
C HIS A 229 8.38 -15.48 -17.73
N ASP A 230 7.55 -15.90 -16.78
CA ASP A 230 6.83 -15.00 -15.87
C ASP A 230 7.80 -14.26 -14.95
N ILE A 231 8.78 -14.97 -14.39
CA ILE A 231 9.83 -14.36 -13.57
C ILE A 231 10.61 -13.34 -14.39
N ARG A 232 11.02 -13.70 -15.63
CA ARG A 232 11.75 -12.80 -16.51
C ARG A 232 10.94 -11.55 -16.90
N ARG A 233 9.63 -11.71 -17.15
CA ARG A 233 8.73 -10.60 -17.49
C ARG A 233 8.63 -9.56 -16.37
N SER A 234 8.84 -9.98 -15.16
CA SER A 234 8.77 -9.14 -13.97
C SER A 234 10.10 -8.49 -13.58
N LEU A 235 11.16 -8.85 -14.24
CA LEU A 235 12.51 -8.31 -14.03
C LEU A 235 12.91 -7.37 -15.16
N PRO A 236 13.88 -6.48 -14.95
CA PRO A 236 14.42 -5.66 -16.01
C PRO A 236 14.90 -6.49 -17.21
N ALA A 237 14.74 -5.96 -18.43
CA ALA A 237 15.01 -6.68 -19.69
C ALA A 237 16.43 -7.23 -19.84
N TYR A 238 17.40 -6.66 -19.12
CA TYR A 238 18.79 -7.12 -19.13
C TYR A 238 19.03 -8.40 -18.31
N CYS A 239 18.05 -8.89 -17.54
CA CYS A 239 18.20 -10.11 -16.75
C CYS A 239 18.11 -11.35 -17.64
N LYS A 240 19.26 -12.03 -17.81
CA LYS A 240 19.32 -13.29 -18.56
C LYS A 240 18.83 -14.48 -17.72
N PRO A 241 18.29 -15.55 -18.32
CA PRO A 241 17.81 -16.73 -17.59
C PRO A 241 18.86 -17.36 -16.67
N CYS A 242 20.14 -17.35 -17.05
CA CYS A 242 21.22 -17.89 -16.20
C CYS A 242 21.41 -17.06 -14.92
N ILE A 243 21.27 -15.73 -15.00
CA ILE A 243 21.33 -14.84 -13.83
C ILE A 243 20.13 -15.10 -12.92
N ILE A 244 18.93 -15.21 -13.49
CA ILE A 244 17.72 -15.53 -12.72
C ILE A 244 17.90 -16.84 -11.96
N ARG A 245 18.38 -17.90 -12.64
CA ARG A 245 18.66 -19.19 -12.00
C ARG A 245 19.70 -19.08 -10.88
N SER A 246 20.77 -18.31 -11.08
CA SER A 246 21.79 -18.12 -10.04
C SER A 246 21.26 -17.35 -8.84
N CYS A 247 20.38 -16.37 -9.04
CA CYS A 247 19.74 -15.62 -7.95
C CYS A 247 18.78 -16.45 -7.11
N MET A 248 18.24 -17.53 -7.66
CA MET A 248 17.31 -18.44 -6.99
C MET A 248 17.98 -19.71 -6.47
N LYS A 249 19.29 -19.85 -6.63
CA LYS A 249 20.06 -20.94 -6.04
C LYS A 249 20.44 -20.58 -4.61
N GLY A 250 20.19 -21.50 -3.71
CA GLY A 250 20.51 -21.36 -2.31
C GLY A 250 19.27 -21.22 -1.43
N ASP A 251 19.45 -21.50 -0.17
CA ASP A 251 18.42 -21.29 0.84
C ASP A 251 18.32 -19.78 1.12
N SER A 252 17.18 -19.20 0.79
CA SER A 252 16.96 -17.76 0.97
C SER A 252 16.57 -17.42 2.42
N GLY A 253 16.33 -18.44 3.26
CA GLY A 253 15.77 -18.26 4.59
C GLY A 253 14.32 -17.74 4.59
N ILE A 254 13.71 -17.57 3.41
CA ILE A 254 12.32 -17.07 3.24
C ILE A 254 11.47 -18.11 2.49
N PHE A 255 12.02 -18.66 1.41
CA PHE A 255 11.35 -19.63 0.54
C PHE A 255 12.17 -20.89 0.36
N ASN A 256 11.49 -22.02 0.35
CA ASN A 256 11.98 -23.26 -0.27
C ASN A 256 11.73 -23.15 -1.78
N ILE A 257 12.80 -23.09 -2.58
CA ILE A 257 12.71 -22.94 -4.02
C ILE A 257 13.00 -24.26 -4.69
N THR A 258 12.03 -24.81 -5.40
CA THR A 258 12.17 -26.07 -6.14
C THR A 258 11.91 -25.85 -7.62
N TYR A 259 12.64 -26.62 -8.43
CA TYR A 259 12.53 -26.59 -9.89
C TYR A 259 11.86 -27.87 -10.37
N LYS A 260 10.79 -27.71 -11.15
CA LYS A 260 10.12 -28.83 -11.79
C LYS A 260 9.84 -28.46 -13.24
N ASP A 261 10.43 -29.19 -14.17
CA ASP A 261 10.34 -28.97 -15.62
C ASP A 261 10.70 -27.51 -15.99
N ASN A 262 9.75 -26.74 -16.52
CA ASN A 262 9.92 -25.33 -16.86
C ASN A 262 9.37 -24.36 -15.80
N ALA A 263 9.00 -24.87 -14.63
CA ALA A 263 8.43 -24.06 -13.56
C ALA A 263 9.35 -24.01 -12.34
N VAL A 264 9.24 -22.90 -11.62
CA VAL A 264 9.85 -22.68 -10.32
C VAL A 264 8.74 -22.59 -9.30
N ARG A 265 8.80 -23.40 -8.27
CA ARG A 265 7.89 -23.36 -7.12
C ARG A 265 8.59 -22.61 -6.00
N PHE A 266 7.94 -21.53 -5.55
CA PHE A 266 8.30 -20.80 -4.34
C PHE A 266 7.32 -21.21 -3.25
N GLU A 267 7.81 -21.90 -2.24
CA GLU A 267 7.05 -22.28 -1.06
C GLU A 267 7.56 -21.50 0.14
N ILE A 268 6.68 -20.67 0.72
CA ILE A 268 7.06 -19.83 1.84
C ILE A 268 7.29 -20.67 3.09
N LEU A 269 8.30 -20.33 3.88
CA LEU A 269 8.51 -20.97 5.17
C LEU A 269 7.35 -20.62 6.11
N GLU A 270 6.86 -21.61 6.85
CA GLU A 270 5.68 -21.52 7.72
C GLU A 270 5.67 -20.27 8.62
N GLN A 271 6.82 -19.94 9.18
CA GLN A 271 6.98 -18.77 10.06
C GLN A 271 6.75 -17.42 9.37
N PHE A 272 6.78 -17.37 8.03
CA PHE A 272 6.58 -16.17 7.23
C PHE A 272 5.29 -16.18 6.42
N GLU A 273 4.45 -17.18 6.60
CA GLU A 273 3.14 -17.21 5.94
C GLU A 273 2.30 -15.99 6.30
N SER A 274 1.71 -15.37 5.29
CA SER A 274 0.91 -14.14 5.44
C SER A 274 -0.19 -14.27 6.49
N LYS A 275 -0.87 -15.43 6.54
CA LYS A 275 -1.92 -15.69 7.52
C LYS A 275 -1.37 -15.70 8.95
N LYS A 276 -0.22 -16.36 9.15
CA LYS A 276 0.45 -16.44 10.45
C LYS A 276 0.95 -15.06 10.89
N GLN A 277 1.61 -14.32 9.99
CA GLN A 277 2.08 -12.96 10.25
C GLN A 277 0.94 -12.03 10.68
N LYS A 278 -0.21 -12.10 9.99
CA LYS A 278 -1.40 -11.32 10.33
C LYS A 278 -2.01 -11.73 11.67
N SER A 279 -2.05 -13.02 11.97
CA SER A 279 -2.54 -13.51 13.26
C SER A 279 -1.63 -13.08 14.41
N GLU A 280 -0.32 -13.14 14.23
CA GLU A 280 0.65 -12.70 15.23
C GLU A 280 0.58 -11.17 15.46
N LEU A 281 0.42 -10.38 14.39
CA LEU A 281 0.19 -8.94 14.50
C LEU A 281 -1.13 -8.64 15.25
N HIS A 282 -2.21 -9.33 14.92
CA HIS A 282 -3.49 -9.18 15.61
C HIS A 282 -3.37 -9.47 17.11
N ASN A 283 -2.70 -10.57 17.48
CA ASN A 283 -2.43 -10.90 18.87
C ASN A 283 -1.54 -9.85 19.56
N SER A 284 -0.61 -9.26 18.81
CA SER A 284 0.19 -8.14 19.32
C SER A 284 -0.68 -6.93 19.64
N TYR A 285 -1.62 -6.59 18.77
CA TYR A 285 -2.57 -5.49 19.03
C TYR A 285 -3.47 -5.77 20.24
N ILE A 286 -3.98 -7.00 20.41
CA ILE A 286 -4.73 -7.39 21.62
C ILE A 286 -3.88 -7.13 22.86
N SER A 287 -2.62 -7.57 22.86
CA SER A 287 -1.70 -7.35 23.98
C SER A 287 -1.44 -5.86 24.24
N MET A 288 -1.25 -5.07 23.19
CA MET A 288 -1.02 -3.61 23.31
C MET A 288 -2.24 -2.90 23.88
N PHE A 289 -3.45 -3.20 23.40
CA PHE A 289 -4.68 -2.61 23.95
C PHE A 289 -4.95 -3.05 25.40
N THR A 290 -4.71 -4.31 25.72
CA THR A 290 -4.84 -4.80 27.09
C THR A 290 -3.87 -4.06 28.02
N GLY A 291 -2.61 -3.89 27.59
CA GLY A 291 -1.62 -3.11 28.33
C GLY A 291 -2.04 -1.66 28.54
N PHE A 292 -2.43 -0.99 27.45
CA PHE A 292 -2.91 0.39 27.49
C PHE A 292 -4.08 0.58 28.46
N ILE A 293 -5.11 -0.25 28.39
CA ILE A 293 -6.28 -0.17 29.26
C ILE A 293 -5.89 -0.41 30.72
N SER A 294 -4.99 -1.37 30.96
CA SER A 294 -4.50 -1.68 32.32
C SER A 294 -3.73 -0.50 32.93
N GLU A 295 -2.80 0.09 32.17
CA GLU A 295 -2.02 1.27 32.60
C GLU A 295 -2.92 2.47 32.83
N PHE A 296 -3.85 2.73 31.91
CA PHE A 296 -4.85 3.78 32.03
C PHE A 296 -5.69 3.61 33.31
N ASN A 297 -6.25 2.44 33.52
CA ASN A 297 -7.10 2.17 34.71
C ASN A 297 -6.30 2.26 36.00
N GLN A 298 -5.05 1.82 36.01
CA GLN A 298 -4.18 1.99 37.17
C GLN A 298 -3.89 3.46 37.46
N THR A 299 -3.68 4.27 36.44
CA THR A 299 -3.47 5.72 36.57
C THR A 299 -4.72 6.40 37.12
N VAL A 300 -5.89 6.08 36.59
CA VAL A 300 -7.17 6.59 37.08
C VAL A 300 -7.41 6.21 38.54
N ALA A 301 -7.08 4.97 38.92
CA ALA A 301 -7.17 4.55 40.33
C ALA A 301 -6.23 5.36 41.24
N ASN A 302 -5.00 5.62 40.77
CA ASN A 302 -4.02 6.43 41.52
C ASN A 302 -4.46 7.89 41.66
N VAL A 303 -5.06 8.47 40.59
CA VAL A 303 -5.58 9.83 40.61
C VAL A 303 -6.75 9.93 41.59
N ASN A 304 -7.67 8.98 41.54
CA ASN A 304 -8.83 8.95 42.49
C ASN A 304 -8.38 8.85 43.95
N THR A 305 -7.24 8.19 44.22
CA THR A 305 -6.72 8.05 45.61
C THR A 305 -5.85 9.24 46.04
N ASN A 306 -5.12 9.86 45.14
CA ASN A 306 -4.07 10.85 45.46
C ASN A 306 -4.35 12.26 44.93
N SER A 307 -5.46 12.47 44.21
CA SER A 307 -5.78 13.73 43.50
C SER A 307 -4.68 14.24 42.56
N TYR A 308 -3.87 13.33 42.04
CA TYR A 308 -2.77 13.63 41.13
C TYR A 308 -2.89 12.86 39.82
N MET A 309 -2.82 13.55 38.71
CA MET A 309 -2.84 12.96 37.37
C MET A 309 -1.51 13.24 36.66
N PRO A 310 -0.81 12.22 36.16
CA PRO A 310 0.40 12.43 35.35
C PRO A 310 0.10 13.23 34.08
N ASP A 311 1.01 14.14 33.69
CA ASP A 311 0.86 15.01 32.52
C ASP A 311 0.66 14.21 31.22
N GLU A 312 1.19 13.00 31.12
CA GLU A 312 1.04 12.10 29.98
C GLU A 312 -0.42 11.78 29.65
N TYR A 313 -1.28 11.74 30.66
CA TYR A 313 -2.71 11.46 30.49
C TYR A 313 -3.60 12.71 30.53
N ALA A 314 -3.03 13.85 30.89
CA ALA A 314 -3.75 15.13 30.89
C ALA A 314 -4.28 15.49 29.49
N SER A 315 -3.55 15.12 28.41
CA SER A 315 -3.96 15.30 27.04
C SER A 315 -5.17 14.44 26.65
N PHE A 316 -5.34 13.28 27.25
CA PHE A 316 -6.51 12.40 27.01
C PHE A 316 -7.81 13.02 27.52
N PHE A 317 -7.73 13.77 28.59
CA PHE A 317 -8.89 14.36 29.24
C PHE A 317 -8.99 15.88 29.05
N ASP A 318 -8.06 16.50 28.31
CA ASP A 318 -8.00 17.97 28.11
C ASP A 318 -8.13 18.75 29.42
N LEU A 319 -7.50 18.24 30.47
CA LEU A 319 -7.50 18.85 31.79
C LEU A 319 -6.67 20.14 31.87
N SER A 320 -6.07 20.55 30.73
CA SER A 320 -5.42 21.84 30.59
C SER A 320 -6.39 23.02 30.55
N ASP A 321 -7.69 22.76 30.41
CA ASP A 321 -8.71 23.79 30.47
C ASP A 321 -8.89 24.22 31.93
N LYS A 322 -8.29 25.36 32.26
CA LYS A 322 -8.21 25.95 33.62
C LYS A 322 -9.58 26.27 34.28
N ASN A 323 -10.66 25.93 33.63
CA ASN A 323 -12.03 26.16 34.07
C ASN A 323 -12.73 24.96 34.71
N TYR A 324 -12.01 23.86 34.94
CA TYR A 324 -12.55 22.76 35.74
C TYR A 324 -12.62 23.17 37.22
N PRO A 325 -13.81 23.21 37.84
CA PRO A 325 -13.90 23.56 39.24
C PRO A 325 -13.15 22.54 40.08
N ALA A 326 -12.40 23.02 41.07
CA ALA A 326 -11.57 22.24 41.99
C ALA A 326 -12.36 21.21 42.85
N ASP A 327 -13.65 21.23 42.82
CA ASP A 327 -14.57 20.37 43.54
C ASP A 327 -15.04 19.15 42.74
N MET A 328 -14.47 18.89 41.55
CA MET A 328 -14.70 17.63 40.85
C MET A 328 -13.90 16.49 41.48
N THR A 329 -14.29 16.13 42.70
CA THR A 329 -13.97 14.84 43.34
C THR A 329 -14.75 13.68 42.68
N GLY A 330 -15.18 13.89 41.45
CA GLY A 330 -15.83 12.87 40.62
C GLY A 330 -14.83 11.81 40.23
N SER A 331 -15.15 10.57 40.56
CA SER A 331 -14.40 9.39 40.16
C SER A 331 -14.23 9.39 38.66
N TYR A 332 -12.98 9.43 38.16
CA TYR A 332 -12.71 9.19 36.76
C TYR A 332 -13.16 7.78 36.40
N CYS A 333 -13.89 7.64 35.28
CA CYS A 333 -14.36 6.33 34.86
C CYS A 333 -13.22 5.49 34.34
N MET A 334 -13.04 4.30 34.91
CA MET A 334 -12.16 3.27 34.35
C MET A 334 -12.74 2.77 33.03
N ILE A 335 -11.85 2.40 32.12
CA ILE A 335 -12.23 1.78 30.86
C ILE A 335 -12.59 0.32 31.14
N HIS A 336 -13.85 -0.04 30.97
CA HIS A 336 -14.35 -1.41 31.06
C HIS A 336 -14.65 -1.93 29.65
N ILE A 337 -13.65 -2.53 29.02
CA ILE A 337 -13.78 -3.20 27.71
C ILE A 337 -13.77 -4.69 27.96
N LYS A 338 -14.74 -5.42 27.40
CA LYS A 338 -14.79 -6.88 27.47
C LYS A 338 -13.78 -7.49 26.52
N ASP A 339 -13.32 -8.72 26.81
CA ASP A 339 -12.30 -9.38 26.01
C ASP A 339 -12.64 -9.46 24.53
N TYR A 340 -13.90 -9.73 24.17
CA TYR A 340 -14.35 -9.77 22.78
C TYR A 340 -14.34 -8.39 22.10
N GLU A 341 -14.55 -7.31 22.84
CA GLU A 341 -14.45 -5.94 22.33
C GLU A 341 -13.01 -5.55 22.04
N ILE A 342 -12.04 -6.07 22.82
CA ILE A 342 -10.60 -5.90 22.55
C ILE A 342 -10.22 -6.60 21.24
N GLU A 343 -10.77 -7.79 20.97
CA GLU A 343 -10.56 -8.48 19.68
C GLU A 343 -11.10 -7.66 18.51
N ASP A 344 -12.30 -7.08 18.64
CA ASP A 344 -12.90 -6.22 17.62
C ASP A 344 -12.06 -4.94 17.39
N ILE A 345 -11.55 -4.32 18.45
CA ILE A 345 -10.67 -3.15 18.39
C ILE A 345 -9.34 -3.52 17.69
N ALA A 346 -8.76 -4.66 18.02
CA ALA A 346 -7.56 -5.15 17.36
C ALA A 346 -7.80 -5.42 15.87
N GLN A 347 -8.97 -5.96 15.51
CA GLN A 347 -9.38 -6.16 14.12
C GLN A 347 -9.57 -4.84 13.37
N LEU A 348 -10.12 -3.80 14.01
CA LEU A 348 -10.19 -2.45 13.44
C LEU A 348 -8.79 -1.86 13.18
N SER A 349 -7.83 -2.11 14.08
CA SER A 349 -6.44 -1.67 13.91
C SER A 349 -5.76 -2.31 12.70
N MET A 350 -6.16 -3.53 12.34
CA MET A 350 -5.72 -4.15 11.09
C MET A 350 -6.26 -3.42 9.84
N GLN A 351 -7.40 -2.73 9.95
CA GLN A 351 -8.04 -2.03 8.82
C GLN A 351 -7.64 -0.56 8.71
N TYR A 352 -7.40 0.11 9.84
CA TYR A 352 -7.26 1.56 9.90
C TYR A 352 -5.93 2.07 10.45
N SER A 353 -5.04 1.22 10.89
CA SER A 353 -3.85 1.42 11.72
C SER A 353 -4.14 1.53 13.22
N TYR A 354 -3.15 1.14 14.03
CA TYR A 354 -3.24 1.16 15.49
C TYR A 354 -3.48 2.58 16.02
N ASP A 355 -2.71 3.56 15.54
CA ASP A 355 -2.79 4.94 16.03
C ASP A 355 -4.15 5.59 15.76
N LYS A 356 -4.74 5.37 14.56
CA LYS A 356 -6.10 5.87 14.26
C LYS A 356 -7.16 5.30 15.19
N VAL A 357 -7.00 4.04 15.59
CA VAL A 357 -7.96 3.39 16.49
C VAL A 357 -7.79 3.91 17.92
N ILE A 358 -6.54 4.12 18.37
CA ILE A 358 -6.27 4.75 19.67
C ILE A 358 -6.84 6.17 19.73
N ASP A 359 -6.60 6.99 18.70
CA ASP A 359 -7.13 8.35 18.64
C ASP A 359 -8.66 8.38 18.67
N ALA A 360 -9.31 7.45 17.95
CA ALA A 360 -10.76 7.33 17.95
C ALA A 360 -11.30 6.90 19.32
N LEU A 361 -10.66 5.93 19.98
CA LEU A 361 -11.01 5.49 21.32
C LEU A 361 -10.87 6.65 22.33
N SER A 362 -9.74 7.36 22.28
CA SER A 362 -9.48 8.50 23.14
C SER A 362 -10.56 9.57 22.99
N SER A 363 -10.97 9.88 21.76
CA SER A 363 -12.03 10.84 21.48
C SER A 363 -13.38 10.37 22.02
N ILE A 364 -13.73 9.09 21.85
CA ILE A 364 -15.00 8.53 22.36
C ILE A 364 -15.06 8.61 23.87
N TYR A 365 -13.99 8.25 24.58
CA TYR A 365 -13.97 8.31 26.05
C TYR A 365 -14.02 9.75 26.56
N LYS A 366 -13.38 10.69 25.88
CA LYS A 366 -13.47 12.11 26.17
C LYS A 366 -14.91 12.61 26.02
N ASP A 367 -15.58 12.28 24.90
CA ASP A 367 -16.97 12.68 24.64
C ASP A 367 -17.95 12.04 25.62
N TYR A 368 -17.74 10.76 26.00
CA TYR A 368 -18.58 10.07 26.96
C TYR A 368 -18.55 10.74 28.35
N TYR A 369 -17.34 11.06 28.81
CA TYR A 369 -17.11 11.76 30.07
C TYR A 369 -17.79 13.14 30.09
N MET A 370 -17.79 13.85 28.98
CA MET A 370 -18.44 15.17 28.88
C MET A 370 -19.98 15.10 28.79
N ARG A 371 -20.56 13.97 28.38
CA ARG A 371 -22.00 13.79 28.24
C ARG A 371 -22.73 13.32 29.52
N GLU A 372 -22.02 12.66 30.40
CA GLU A 372 -22.59 12.24 31.72
C GLU A 372 -22.66 13.40 32.74
N LYS A 373 -22.28 14.57 32.34
CA LYS A 373 -22.50 15.85 33.07
C LYS A 373 -23.62 16.65 32.45
#